data_081027ab9bc33d282a0d8f2cdfc55b71
#
_entry.id   081027ab9bc33d282a0d8f2cdfc55b71
#
_cell.length_a   1.000
_cell.length_b   1.000
_cell.length_c   1.000
_cell.angle_alpha   90.00
_cell.angle_beta   90.00
_cell.angle_gamma   90.00
#
_symmetry.space_group_name_H-M   'P 1'
#
loop_
_entity.id
_entity.type
_entity.pdbx_description
1 polymer ?
#
loop_
_entity_poly.entity_id
_entity_poly.type
_entity_poly.pdbx_seq_one_letter_code
_entity_poly.pdbx_strand_id
1 'polypeptide(L)'
;MKKLLGIVVLGLLLSGNAYSKSYTGEGEVKLSNQVISNFQNYIKLKKIKGKKADPGIFMITLDGSKSYYYYCTHNFGGGCIDTAGHAEMKACKSATKKECRLFARKRRVLWKNGINDGKSKSQFSSKMSNSEMKDKLASLGFIGDGIGTTTNKKKAKITKKKLEDKDVVAKLKDLKKLLDDGVISKEEFEKAKKKILD
;
A
#
# COMPACT_ATOMS: atom_id res chain seq x y z
N MET A 1 -35.75 -6.53 -49.86
CA MET A 1 -34.38 -6.65 -49.34
C MET A 1 -33.88 -5.49 -48.43
N LYS A 2 -34.78 -4.60 -47.93
CA LYS A 2 -34.37 -3.47 -47.06
C LYS A 2 -34.61 -3.69 -45.56
N LYS A 3 -35.19 -4.83 -45.14
CA LYS A 3 -35.49 -5.09 -43.70
C LYS A 3 -34.45 -5.93 -42.95
N LEU A 4 -33.47 -6.51 -43.65
CA LEU A 4 -32.44 -7.35 -43.03
C LEU A 4 -31.21 -6.54 -42.52
N LEU A 5 -30.98 -5.32 -43.02
CA LEU A 5 -29.86 -4.50 -42.60
C LEU A 5 -30.04 -3.91 -41.18
N GLY A 6 -31.26 -3.69 -40.75
CA GLY A 6 -31.55 -3.09 -39.43
C GLY A 6 -31.21 -3.98 -38.24
N ILE A 7 -31.32 -5.31 -38.42
CA ILE A 7 -31.12 -6.30 -37.35
C ILE A 7 -29.61 -6.47 -37.02
N VAL A 8 -28.75 -6.38 -38.05
CA VAL A 8 -27.29 -6.52 -37.90
C VAL A 8 -26.67 -5.33 -37.13
N VAL A 9 -27.18 -4.12 -37.37
CA VAL A 9 -26.69 -2.93 -36.68
C VAL A 9 -27.09 -2.89 -35.20
N LEU A 10 -28.31 -3.39 -34.87
CA LEU A 10 -28.76 -3.46 -33.47
C LEU A 10 -27.99 -4.54 -32.67
N GLY A 11 -27.59 -5.64 -33.31
CA GLY A 11 -26.77 -6.68 -32.68
C GLY A 11 -25.36 -6.25 -32.31
N LEU A 12 -24.77 -5.32 -33.09
CA LEU A 12 -23.43 -4.79 -32.83
C LEU A 12 -23.37 -3.76 -31.71
N LEU A 13 -24.50 -3.08 -31.43
CA LEU A 13 -24.58 -2.12 -30.33
C LEU A 13 -24.80 -2.80 -28.96
N LEU A 14 -25.23 -4.07 -28.93
CA LEU A 14 -25.42 -4.85 -27.70
C LEU A 14 -24.20 -5.72 -27.33
N SER A 15 -23.16 -5.76 -28.17
CA SER A 15 -21.86 -6.30 -27.78
C SER A 15 -21.16 -5.31 -26.81
N GLY A 16 -21.86 -4.99 -25.72
CA GLY A 16 -21.26 -4.29 -24.58
C GLY A 16 -20.07 -5.12 -24.15
N ASN A 17 -18.88 -4.54 -24.23
CA ASN A 17 -17.65 -5.09 -23.72
C ASN A 17 -17.91 -5.70 -22.34
N ALA A 18 -17.99 -7.01 -22.24
CA ALA A 18 -17.92 -7.73 -20.99
C ALA A 18 -16.48 -7.53 -20.47
N TYR A 19 -16.20 -6.34 -19.96
CA TYR A 19 -14.96 -6.09 -19.24
C TYR A 19 -14.95 -7.09 -18.08
N SER A 20 -14.13 -8.11 -18.21
CA SER A 20 -13.82 -8.99 -17.09
C SER A 20 -13.42 -8.09 -15.92
N LYS A 21 -14.29 -7.98 -14.92
CA LYS A 21 -14.11 -7.10 -13.78
C LYS A 21 -12.85 -7.53 -13.06
N SER A 22 -11.76 -6.76 -13.24
CA SER A 22 -10.52 -7.03 -12.54
C SER A 22 -10.76 -6.85 -11.04
N TYR A 23 -10.43 -7.87 -10.26
CA TYR A 23 -10.47 -7.80 -8.79
C TYR A 23 -9.23 -7.12 -8.22
N THR A 24 -8.21 -6.90 -9.03
CA THR A 24 -7.00 -6.16 -8.64
C THR A 24 -7.31 -4.69 -8.48
N GLY A 25 -6.79 -4.08 -7.42
CA GLY A 25 -6.96 -2.68 -7.17
C GLY A 25 -6.13 -1.82 -8.12
N GLU A 26 -6.65 -0.64 -8.41
CA GLU A 26 -6.03 0.36 -9.28
C GLU A 26 -6.31 1.76 -8.75
N GLY A 27 -5.42 2.70 -9.05
CA GLY A 27 -5.50 4.09 -8.61
C GLY A 27 -4.71 4.37 -7.36
N GLU A 28 -4.67 5.65 -6.97
CA GLU A 28 -3.93 6.09 -5.79
C GLU A 28 -4.61 5.55 -4.52
N VAL A 29 -3.80 5.00 -3.61
CA VAL A 29 -4.23 4.57 -2.28
C VAL A 29 -3.09 4.71 -1.29
N LYS A 30 -3.38 5.22 -0.09
CA LYS A 30 -2.43 5.26 1.03
C LYS A 30 -2.88 4.30 2.11
N LEU A 31 -1.97 3.49 2.60
CA LEU A 31 -2.25 2.47 3.60
C LEU A 31 -2.20 3.07 5.00
N SER A 32 -3.19 2.74 5.82
CA SER A 32 -3.14 3.05 7.25
C SER A 32 -2.03 2.24 7.96
N ASN A 33 -1.57 2.72 9.12
CA ASN A 33 -0.57 2.00 9.93
C ASN A 33 -1.02 0.58 10.28
N GLN A 34 -2.31 0.39 10.54
CA GLN A 34 -2.87 -0.94 10.83
C GLN A 34 -2.75 -1.87 9.62
N VAL A 35 -3.04 -1.38 8.41
CA VAL A 35 -2.92 -2.16 7.17
C VAL A 35 -1.46 -2.49 6.88
N ILE A 36 -0.53 -1.57 7.10
CA ILE A 36 0.91 -1.79 6.97
C ILE A 36 1.37 -2.91 7.93
N SER A 37 0.98 -2.84 9.20
CA SER A 37 1.30 -3.87 10.21
C SER A 37 0.72 -5.23 9.82
N ASN A 38 -0.54 -5.28 9.38
CA ASN A 38 -1.18 -6.50 8.91
C ASN A 38 -0.46 -7.08 7.69
N PHE A 39 -0.02 -6.24 6.76
CA PHE A 39 0.74 -6.68 5.58
C PHE A 39 2.11 -7.26 5.96
N GLN A 40 2.82 -6.64 6.91
CA GLN A 40 4.09 -7.17 7.43
C GLN A 40 3.91 -8.55 8.07
N ASN A 41 2.87 -8.73 8.87
CA ASN A 41 2.52 -10.02 9.46
C ASN A 41 2.18 -11.05 8.39
N TYR A 42 1.39 -10.66 7.37
CA TYR A 42 1.02 -11.48 6.24
C TYR A 42 2.26 -11.97 5.46
N ILE A 43 3.23 -11.11 5.20
CA ILE A 43 4.48 -11.48 4.48
C ILE A 43 5.35 -12.43 5.30
N LYS A 44 5.43 -12.24 6.63
CA LYS A 44 6.34 -12.98 7.53
C LYS A 44 5.84 -14.34 7.96
N LEU A 45 4.54 -14.59 7.92
CA LEU A 45 4.00 -15.83 8.43
C LEU A 45 4.53 -17.04 7.66
N LYS A 46 4.98 -18.05 8.39
CA LYS A 46 5.52 -19.30 7.84
C LYS A 46 4.76 -20.54 8.33
N LYS A 47 4.05 -20.45 9.45
CA LYS A 47 3.34 -21.57 10.07
C LYS A 47 2.02 -21.10 10.70
N ILE A 48 0.97 -21.92 10.58
CA ILE A 48 -0.31 -21.77 11.29
C ILE A 48 -0.56 -23.08 12.03
N LYS A 49 -0.78 -23.01 13.36
CA LYS A 49 -0.99 -24.19 14.22
C LYS A 49 0.05 -25.30 13.96
N GLY A 50 1.34 -24.92 13.88
CA GLY A 50 2.45 -25.83 13.63
C GLY A 50 2.65 -26.27 12.16
N LYS A 51 1.67 -26.06 11.28
CA LYS A 51 1.71 -26.47 9.89
C LYS A 51 2.29 -25.36 9.00
N LYS A 52 3.08 -25.77 7.98
CA LYS A 52 3.64 -24.81 7.02
C LYS A 52 2.51 -24.06 6.30
N ALA A 53 2.65 -22.76 6.19
CA ALA A 53 1.69 -21.88 5.54
C ALA A 53 2.42 -20.84 4.69
N ASP A 54 1.83 -20.51 3.54
CA ASP A 54 2.28 -19.44 2.67
C ASP A 54 1.21 -18.35 2.56
N PRO A 55 1.61 -17.08 2.35
CA PRO A 55 0.67 -16.02 2.05
C PRO A 55 -0.19 -16.36 0.82
N GLY A 56 -1.50 -16.30 0.95
CA GLY A 56 -2.46 -16.49 -0.14
C GLY A 56 -2.75 -15.16 -0.84
N ILE A 57 -3.82 -14.48 -0.42
CA ILE A 57 -4.18 -13.14 -0.90
C ILE A 57 -4.24 -12.14 0.25
N PHE A 58 -3.98 -10.88 -0.09
CA PHE A 58 -4.14 -9.73 0.78
C PHE A 58 -4.98 -8.69 0.06
N MET A 59 -6.12 -8.36 0.63
CA MET A 59 -7.06 -7.37 0.12
C MET A 59 -7.10 -6.15 1.03
N ILE A 60 -7.34 -4.99 0.45
CA ILE A 60 -7.55 -3.75 1.19
C ILE A 60 -8.84 -3.07 0.74
N THR A 61 -9.38 -2.24 1.61
CA THR A 61 -10.47 -1.31 1.25
C THR A 61 -9.95 -0.25 0.28
N LEU A 62 -10.83 0.32 -0.55
CA LEU A 62 -10.45 1.31 -1.56
C LEU A 62 -9.77 2.56 -0.96
N ASP A 63 -10.07 2.89 0.29
CA ASP A 63 -9.47 3.98 1.05
C ASP A 63 -8.19 3.59 1.81
N GLY A 64 -7.73 2.35 1.70
CA GLY A 64 -6.54 1.85 2.39
C GLY A 64 -6.64 1.74 3.91
N SER A 65 -7.84 1.92 4.50
CA SER A 65 -8.02 1.97 5.96
C SER A 65 -8.10 0.61 6.64
N LYS A 66 -8.53 -0.45 5.92
CA LYS A 66 -8.71 -1.80 6.45
C LYS A 66 -8.18 -2.86 5.49
N SER A 67 -7.88 -4.04 6.01
CA SER A 67 -7.41 -5.19 5.22
C SER A 67 -8.13 -6.46 5.62
N TYR A 68 -8.16 -7.41 4.67
CA TYR A 68 -8.61 -8.79 4.84
C TYR A 68 -7.64 -9.70 4.11
N TYR A 69 -7.17 -10.77 4.75
CA TYR A 69 -6.20 -11.68 4.14
C TYR A 69 -6.31 -13.09 4.69
N TYR A 70 -5.82 -14.04 3.93
CA TYR A 70 -5.69 -15.43 4.38
C TYR A 70 -4.40 -16.07 3.87
N TYR A 71 -4.09 -17.20 4.47
CA TYR A 71 -2.93 -18.02 4.19
C TYR A 71 -3.35 -19.36 3.61
N CYS A 72 -2.46 -19.96 2.84
CA CYS A 72 -2.60 -21.30 2.32
C CYS A 72 -1.83 -22.28 3.19
N THR A 73 -2.51 -23.28 3.75
CA THR A 73 -1.87 -24.38 4.48
C THR A 73 -1.66 -25.55 3.54
N HIS A 74 -0.46 -26.15 3.56
CA HIS A 74 -0.04 -27.21 2.62
C HIS A 74 -0.67 -28.60 2.89
N ASN A 75 -1.67 -28.72 3.77
CA ASN A 75 -2.12 -30.01 4.29
C ASN A 75 -3.30 -30.68 3.59
N PHE A 76 -3.85 -30.06 2.57
CA PHE A 76 -4.92 -30.67 1.78
C PHE A 76 -4.51 -30.59 0.32
N GLY A 77 -4.44 -31.72 -0.37
CA GLY A 77 -4.05 -31.86 -1.78
C GLY A 77 -4.77 -30.96 -2.80
N GLY A 78 -5.44 -29.92 -2.34
CA GLY A 78 -5.97 -28.81 -3.12
C GLY A 78 -4.95 -27.69 -3.18
N GLY A 79 -4.63 -27.20 -4.36
CA GLY A 79 -3.81 -26.02 -4.56
C GLY A 79 -4.34 -24.82 -3.78
N CYS A 80 -3.45 -23.97 -3.30
CA CYS A 80 -3.84 -22.71 -2.70
C CYS A 80 -4.67 -21.89 -3.66
N ILE A 81 -5.90 -21.53 -3.28
CA ILE A 81 -6.69 -20.54 -4.02
C ILE A 81 -5.94 -19.21 -3.84
N ASP A 82 -5.13 -18.88 -4.83
CA ASP A 82 -4.34 -17.67 -4.85
C ASP A 82 -4.92 -16.59 -5.78
N THR A 83 -6.15 -16.81 -6.22
CA THR A 83 -6.93 -15.89 -7.04
C THR A 83 -8.04 -15.25 -6.20
N ALA A 84 -8.18 -13.92 -6.30
CA ALA A 84 -9.32 -13.24 -5.72
C ALA A 84 -10.49 -13.32 -6.69
N GLY A 85 -11.57 -13.95 -6.26
CA GLY A 85 -12.82 -14.03 -6.98
C GLY A 85 -13.94 -13.27 -6.27
N HIS A 86 -15.18 -13.55 -6.69
CA HIS A 86 -16.37 -12.91 -6.09
C HIS A 86 -16.56 -13.27 -4.60
N ALA A 87 -16.25 -14.53 -4.24
CA ALA A 87 -16.39 -15.00 -2.86
C ALA A 87 -15.45 -14.26 -1.90
N GLU A 88 -14.19 -14.07 -2.30
CA GLU A 88 -13.17 -13.37 -1.52
C GLU A 88 -13.50 -11.88 -1.38
N MET A 89 -14.00 -11.26 -2.46
CA MET A 89 -14.49 -9.87 -2.41
C MET A 89 -15.66 -9.72 -1.43
N LYS A 90 -16.62 -10.64 -1.46
CA LYS A 90 -17.76 -10.67 -0.54
C LYS A 90 -17.31 -10.86 0.91
N ALA A 91 -16.37 -11.77 1.16
CA ALA A 91 -15.81 -12.02 2.49
C ALA A 91 -15.08 -10.77 3.04
N CYS A 92 -14.26 -10.13 2.20
CA CYS A 92 -13.59 -8.88 2.58
C CYS A 92 -14.60 -7.77 2.89
N LYS A 93 -15.62 -7.56 2.05
CA LYS A 93 -16.67 -6.57 2.28
C LYS A 93 -17.45 -6.86 3.56
N SER A 94 -17.77 -8.12 3.82
CA SER A 94 -18.43 -8.53 5.07
C SER A 94 -17.60 -8.22 6.32
N ALA A 95 -16.28 -8.51 6.28
CA ALA A 95 -15.37 -8.30 7.39
C ALA A 95 -15.04 -6.82 7.63
N THR A 96 -14.85 -6.05 6.56
CA THR A 96 -14.41 -4.64 6.65
C THR A 96 -15.55 -3.64 6.64
N LYS A 97 -16.74 -4.04 6.18
CA LYS A 97 -17.93 -3.22 5.90
C LYS A 97 -17.70 -2.17 4.80
N LYS A 98 -16.68 -2.38 3.96
CA LYS A 98 -16.29 -1.49 2.85
C LYS A 98 -15.96 -2.29 1.60
N GLU A 99 -16.02 -1.64 0.44
CA GLU A 99 -15.56 -2.26 -0.81
C GLU A 99 -14.06 -2.54 -0.77
N CYS A 100 -13.69 -3.73 -1.24
CA CYS A 100 -12.31 -4.20 -1.25
C CYS A 100 -11.80 -4.44 -2.66
N ARG A 101 -10.48 -4.46 -2.80
CA ARG A 101 -9.77 -4.95 -3.99
C ARG A 101 -8.53 -5.74 -3.58
N LEU A 102 -8.09 -6.61 -4.47
CA LEU A 102 -6.86 -7.37 -4.31
C LEU A 102 -5.66 -6.41 -4.32
N PHE A 103 -4.92 -6.40 -3.24
CA PHE A 103 -3.69 -5.62 -3.08
C PHE A 103 -2.46 -6.46 -3.41
N ALA A 104 -2.37 -7.67 -2.82
CA ALA A 104 -1.24 -8.55 -3.04
C ALA A 104 -1.67 -10.01 -3.14
N ARG A 105 -0.90 -10.80 -3.89
CA ARG A 105 -1.00 -12.25 -4.01
C ARG A 105 0.35 -12.87 -3.67
N LYS A 106 0.34 -13.89 -2.81
CA LYS A 106 1.58 -14.43 -2.23
C LYS A 106 2.37 -13.29 -1.60
N ARG A 107 3.56 -13.02 -2.05
CA ARG A 107 4.41 -11.93 -1.54
C ARG A 107 4.62 -10.79 -2.53
N ARG A 108 3.74 -10.65 -3.54
CA ARG A 108 3.83 -9.60 -4.57
C ARG A 108 2.62 -8.67 -4.51
N VAL A 109 2.87 -7.37 -4.42
CA VAL A 109 1.85 -6.34 -4.53
C VAL A 109 1.45 -6.19 -5.99
N LEU A 110 0.16 -6.36 -6.27
CA LEU A 110 -0.43 -6.31 -7.62
C LEU A 110 -1.14 -4.99 -7.90
N TRP A 111 -1.54 -4.24 -6.86
CA TRP A 111 -2.23 -2.96 -6.99
C TRP A 111 -1.41 -1.98 -7.81
N LYS A 112 -2.03 -1.39 -8.83
CA LYS A 112 -1.40 -0.42 -9.72
C LYS A 112 -1.79 0.99 -9.30
N ASN A 113 -0.82 1.87 -9.03
CA ASN A 113 -1.06 3.24 -8.57
C ASN A 113 -0.26 4.29 -9.38
N GLY A 114 0.22 3.93 -10.56
CA GLY A 114 1.08 4.80 -11.37
C GLY A 114 2.57 4.68 -11.04
N ILE A 115 2.94 4.37 -9.78
CA ILE A 115 4.32 4.10 -9.33
C ILE A 115 4.59 2.60 -9.34
N ASN A 116 3.68 1.82 -8.77
CA ASN A 116 3.72 0.35 -8.79
C ASN A 116 2.99 -0.19 -10.03
N ASP A 117 3.68 -1.02 -10.82
CA ASP A 117 3.14 -1.70 -12.00
C ASP A 117 2.71 -3.16 -11.72
N GLY A 118 2.84 -3.63 -10.47
CA GLY A 118 2.50 -4.99 -10.06
C GLY A 118 3.49 -6.08 -10.50
N LYS A 119 4.66 -5.71 -11.05
CA LYS A 119 5.67 -6.64 -11.57
C LYS A 119 6.71 -7.03 -10.50
N SER A 120 7.87 -7.49 -10.94
CA SER A 120 8.94 -8.03 -10.08
C SER A 120 9.44 -7.07 -8.99
N LYS A 121 9.47 -5.77 -9.24
CA LYS A 121 9.86 -4.74 -8.26
C LYS A 121 8.98 -4.73 -7.01
N SER A 122 7.74 -5.17 -7.11
CA SER A 122 6.76 -5.25 -6.02
C SER A 122 6.78 -6.57 -5.23
N GLN A 123 7.79 -7.43 -5.45
CA GLN A 123 8.00 -8.68 -4.71
C GLN A 123 8.60 -8.41 -3.32
N PHE A 124 7.98 -8.95 -2.27
CA PHE A 124 8.46 -8.90 -0.88
C PHE A 124 9.06 -10.24 -0.45
N SER A 125 9.90 -10.22 0.59
CA SER A 125 10.49 -11.42 1.18
C SER A 125 10.15 -11.52 2.66
N SER A 126 9.91 -12.74 3.15
CA SER A 126 9.73 -13.00 4.58
C SER A 126 10.97 -12.72 5.43
N LYS A 127 12.13 -12.52 4.79
CA LYS A 127 13.41 -12.19 5.44
C LYS A 127 13.58 -10.67 5.67
N MET A 128 12.76 -9.84 5.00
CA MET A 128 12.82 -8.40 5.18
C MET A 128 12.40 -7.99 6.59
N SER A 129 13.09 -7.00 7.17
CA SER A 129 12.67 -6.35 8.40
C SER A 129 11.38 -5.55 8.19
N ASN A 130 10.71 -5.16 9.26
CA ASN A 130 9.50 -4.31 9.16
C ASN A 130 9.82 -2.93 8.58
N SER A 131 11.01 -2.38 8.88
CA SER A 131 11.48 -1.13 8.30
C SER A 131 11.66 -1.24 6.79
N GLU A 132 12.43 -2.25 6.32
CA GLU A 132 12.64 -2.47 4.89
C GLU A 132 11.32 -2.66 4.11
N MET A 133 10.34 -3.38 4.71
CA MET A 133 9.02 -3.53 4.09
C MET A 133 8.27 -2.21 4.03
N LYS A 134 8.37 -1.37 5.07
CA LYS A 134 7.75 -0.04 5.11
C LYS A 134 8.39 0.89 4.07
N ASP A 135 9.71 0.93 4.01
CA ASP A 135 10.46 1.74 3.04
C ASP A 135 10.14 1.31 1.60
N LYS A 136 10.01 0.00 1.38
CA LYS A 136 9.59 -0.53 0.09
C LYS A 136 8.14 -0.15 -0.26
N LEU A 137 7.19 -0.23 0.67
CA LEU A 137 5.82 0.25 0.44
C LEU A 137 5.79 1.76 0.14
N ALA A 138 6.65 2.55 0.80
CA ALA A 138 6.79 3.97 0.51
C ALA A 138 7.34 4.22 -0.90
N SER A 139 8.39 3.49 -1.30
CA SER A 139 8.97 3.59 -2.66
C SER A 139 7.99 3.16 -3.77
N LEU A 140 7.03 2.32 -3.44
CA LEU A 140 5.93 1.91 -4.33
C LEU A 140 4.71 2.85 -4.26
N GLY A 141 4.79 3.96 -3.50
CA GLY A 141 3.77 5.00 -3.43
C GLY A 141 2.58 4.69 -2.52
N PHE A 142 2.66 3.67 -1.65
CA PHE A 142 1.55 3.26 -0.78
C PHE A 142 1.58 3.88 0.61
N ILE A 143 2.62 4.65 0.96
CA ILE A 143 2.71 5.39 2.23
C ILE A 143 2.70 6.88 1.91
N GLY A 144 1.90 7.65 2.65
CA GLY A 144 1.88 9.11 2.54
C GLY A 144 3.02 9.76 3.33
N ASP A 145 3.37 10.99 2.98
CA ASP A 145 4.50 11.75 3.53
C ASP A 145 4.41 12.07 5.03
N GLY A 146 3.30 11.69 5.71
CA GLY A 146 3.07 11.93 7.14
C GLY A 146 3.42 10.76 8.08
N ILE A 147 3.88 9.61 7.56
CA ILE A 147 4.18 8.44 8.39
C ILE A 147 5.70 8.26 8.45
N GLY A 148 6.32 8.80 9.52
CA GLY A 148 7.75 8.85 9.75
C GLY A 148 8.54 7.61 9.29
N THR A 149 9.38 7.81 8.31
CA THR A 149 10.42 6.89 7.88
C THR A 149 11.70 7.22 8.65
N THR A 150 12.06 6.37 9.60
CA THR A 150 13.44 6.33 10.08
C THR A 150 14.29 5.67 9.00
N THR A 151 14.92 6.48 8.18
CA THR A 151 15.83 6.03 7.12
C THR A 151 17.19 5.68 7.68
N ASN A 152 17.58 4.40 7.61
CA ASN A 152 19.00 4.05 7.57
C ASN A 152 19.50 4.22 6.11
N LYS A 153 20.32 5.26 5.92
CA LYS A 153 20.99 5.58 4.66
C LYS A 153 21.98 4.48 4.24
N LYS A 154 21.84 3.97 3.01
CA LYS A 154 23.00 3.71 2.13
C LYS A 154 22.60 3.83 0.66
N LYS A 155 23.17 4.85 0.01
CA LYS A 155 23.36 5.12 -1.42
C LYS A 155 22.15 5.25 -2.36
N ALA A 156 21.73 6.48 -2.61
CA ALA A 156 21.61 7.00 -3.97
C ALA A 156 21.91 8.51 -3.93
N LYS A 157 23.00 8.90 -4.56
CA LYS A 157 23.46 10.26 -4.83
C LYS A 157 22.68 10.72 -6.05
N ILE A 158 21.87 11.74 -5.90
CA ILE A 158 21.48 12.75 -6.90
C ILE A 158 20.13 13.40 -6.46
N THR A 159 20.18 14.72 -6.34
CA THR A 159 19.19 15.77 -6.04
C THR A 159 19.06 16.20 -4.56
N LYS A 160 20.17 16.71 -4.00
CA LYS A 160 20.29 17.13 -2.60
C LYS A 160 20.01 18.61 -2.32
N LYS A 161 19.52 19.42 -3.26
CA LYS A 161 19.47 20.88 -3.04
C LYS A 161 18.08 21.53 -2.87
N LYS A 162 16.96 20.78 -3.02
CA LYS A 162 15.62 21.39 -2.93
C LYS A 162 14.69 20.83 -1.84
N LEU A 163 15.10 19.78 -1.11
CA LEU A 163 14.33 19.20 0.01
C LEU A 163 14.81 19.71 1.39
N GLU A 164 16.06 20.13 1.53
CA GLU A 164 16.63 20.58 2.82
C GLU A 164 15.99 21.89 3.30
N ASP A 165 15.65 22.80 2.40
CA ASP A 165 15.06 24.11 2.78
C ASP A 165 13.63 24.01 3.32
N LYS A 166 12.81 23.08 2.86
CA LYS A 166 11.43 22.92 3.34
C LYS A 166 11.34 22.28 4.73
N ASP A 167 12.22 21.33 5.02
CA ASP A 167 12.25 20.64 6.31
C ASP A 167 12.81 21.55 7.42
N VAL A 168 13.83 22.34 7.11
CA VAL A 168 14.39 23.36 8.00
C VAL A 168 13.36 24.44 8.34
N VAL A 169 12.62 24.93 7.34
CA VAL A 169 11.58 25.95 7.56
C VAL A 169 10.43 25.41 8.41
N ALA A 170 10.01 24.15 8.21
CA ALA A 170 8.98 23.52 9.03
C ALA A 170 9.42 23.41 10.49
N LYS A 171 10.63 22.90 10.75
CA LYS A 171 11.19 22.78 12.11
C LYS A 171 11.37 24.13 12.82
N LEU A 172 11.75 25.17 12.09
CA LEU A 172 11.86 26.53 12.66
C LEU A 172 10.49 27.11 13.02
N LYS A 173 9.44 26.81 12.25
CA LYS A 173 8.05 27.22 12.58
C LYS A 173 7.54 26.52 13.84
N ASP A 174 7.76 25.20 13.95
CA ASP A 174 7.35 24.45 15.13
C ASP A 174 8.09 24.89 16.39
N LEU A 175 9.39 25.18 16.26
CA LEU A 175 10.21 25.71 17.35
C LEU A 175 9.74 27.10 17.80
N LYS A 176 9.36 27.98 16.85
CA LYS A 176 8.80 29.29 17.15
C LYS A 176 7.47 29.19 17.88
N LYS A 177 6.61 28.25 17.47
CA LYS A 177 5.34 28.02 18.16
C LYS A 177 5.55 27.60 19.62
N LEU A 178 6.52 26.72 19.91
CA LEU A 178 6.86 26.32 21.27
C LEU A 178 7.35 27.48 22.13
N LEU A 179 8.05 28.46 21.54
CA LEU A 179 8.44 29.72 22.22
C LEU A 179 7.23 30.62 22.48
N ASP A 180 6.36 30.78 21.47
CA ASP A 180 5.15 31.63 21.55
C ASP A 180 4.13 31.03 22.56
N ASP A 181 4.06 29.70 22.67
CA ASP A 181 3.23 28.97 23.64
C ASP A 181 3.86 28.90 25.05
N GLY A 182 5.08 29.50 25.24
CA GLY A 182 5.78 29.55 26.53
C GLY A 182 6.33 28.20 27.01
N VAL A 183 6.38 27.18 26.14
CA VAL A 183 6.88 25.84 26.47
C VAL A 183 8.40 25.79 26.56
N ILE A 184 9.10 26.66 25.82
CA ILE A 184 10.55 26.79 25.84
C ILE A 184 10.95 28.24 26.09
N SER A 185 12.09 28.41 26.73
CA SER A 185 12.70 29.74 26.96
C SER A 185 13.36 30.28 25.68
N LYS A 186 13.61 31.59 25.68
CA LYS A 186 14.31 32.27 24.57
C LYS A 186 15.72 31.73 24.34
N GLU A 187 16.39 31.30 25.40
CA GLU A 187 17.74 30.72 25.34
C GLU A 187 17.72 29.34 24.72
N GLU A 188 16.74 28.49 25.08
CA GLU A 188 16.53 27.16 24.48
C GLU A 188 16.16 27.25 23.02
N PHE A 189 15.33 28.23 22.64
CA PHE A 189 14.99 28.52 21.26
C PHE A 189 16.23 28.84 20.40
N GLU A 190 17.07 29.77 20.83
CA GLU A 190 18.28 30.15 20.08
C GLU A 190 19.28 28.99 19.98
N LYS A 191 19.42 28.18 21.02
CA LYS A 191 20.28 26.98 21.03
C LYS A 191 19.78 25.90 20.06
N ALA A 192 18.48 25.68 20.04
CA ALA A 192 17.84 24.69 19.12
C ALA A 192 17.88 25.20 17.66
N LYS A 193 17.63 26.50 17.42
CA LYS A 193 17.72 27.13 16.11
C LYS A 193 19.10 26.98 15.50
N LYS A 194 20.17 27.22 16.28
CA LYS A 194 21.56 27.04 15.84
C LYS A 194 21.82 25.60 15.39
N LYS A 195 21.33 24.60 16.14
CA LYS A 195 21.46 23.16 15.76
C LYS A 195 20.70 22.75 14.50
N ILE A 196 19.67 23.50 14.11
CA ILE A 196 18.87 23.24 12.90
C ILE A 196 19.56 23.85 11.67
N LEU A 197 20.31 24.95 11.85
CA LEU A 197 20.94 25.71 10.77
C LEU A 197 22.41 25.29 10.49
N ASP A 198 23.09 24.63 11.46
CA ASP A 198 24.43 24.03 11.30
C ASP A 198 24.30 22.60 10.68
#